data_a3bd81ec2a650ffa35e7475cb68c4330
#
_entry.id   a3bd81ec2a650ffa35e7475cb68c4330
#
_cell.length_a   1.000
_cell.length_b   1.000
_cell.length_c   1.000
_cell.angle_alpha   90.00
_cell.angle_beta   90.00
_cell.angle_gamma   90.00
#
_symmetry.space_group_name_H-M   'P 1'
#
loop_
_entity.id
_entity.type
_entity.pdbx_description
1 polymer ?
#
loop_
_entity_poly.entity_id
_entity_poly.type
_entity_poly.pdbx_seq_one_letter_code
_entity_poly.pdbx_strand_id
1 'polypeptide(L)'
;MSKPVRVRFAPSPTGPLHIGGVRTALFNYLFAKKHGGTFYLRIEDTDQNRFVPGAEEYIMESLEWLGIAPDETIGKNEKFGPYRQSERKHLYKQYADLLISSGNAYYAFDTAEALDAHRKQHEAEGKTFIYNHHNREKLDTSLVISASATAKRIADGEDYVIRFKTPVDETLHLQDIIRGEVKFETNLLDDKVLFKSDGMPTYHLANIVDDHLMETTHVIRGEEWLPSMPLHVLLYRAFGWEAPEFAHLPLILKPIGNGKLSKRDGDKMGFPVFPLEWKTDEGISSGYREKGFFPE
;
A
#
# COMPACT_ATOMS: atom_id res chain seq x y z
N MET A 1 -2.04 -15.92 25.38
CA MET A 1 -1.46 -16.68 24.25
C MET A 1 -1.21 -15.67 23.13
N SER A 2 -0.04 -15.68 22.48
CA SER A 2 0.23 -14.83 21.32
C SER A 2 -0.71 -15.21 20.17
N LYS A 3 -1.18 -14.21 19.40
CA LYS A 3 -2.00 -14.48 18.20
C LYS A 3 -1.21 -15.38 17.23
N PRO A 4 -1.86 -16.31 16.50
CA PRO A 4 -1.18 -17.04 15.42
C PRO A 4 -0.59 -16.07 14.41
N VAL A 5 0.60 -16.39 13.90
CA VAL A 5 1.23 -15.54 12.88
C VAL A 5 0.39 -15.52 11.60
N ARG A 6 0.08 -14.32 11.12
CA ARG A 6 -0.61 -14.08 9.85
C ARG A 6 0.15 -13.00 9.07
N VAL A 7 0.57 -13.35 7.88
CA VAL A 7 1.33 -12.48 6.99
C VAL A 7 0.72 -12.50 5.58
N ARG A 8 0.99 -11.47 4.81
CA ARG A 8 0.41 -11.35 3.47
C ARG A 8 1.41 -10.90 2.42
N PHE A 9 1.23 -11.40 1.21
CA PHE A 9 1.65 -10.73 0.01
C PHE A 9 0.47 -9.95 -0.55
N ALA A 10 0.67 -8.65 -0.81
CA ALA A 10 -0.40 -7.72 -1.16
C ALA A 10 -0.02 -6.89 -2.41
N PRO A 11 0.07 -7.56 -3.59
CA PRO A 11 0.45 -6.88 -4.82
C PRO A 11 -0.72 -6.11 -5.44
N SER A 12 -0.40 -5.00 -6.14
CA SER A 12 -1.32 -4.37 -7.08
C SER A 12 -1.21 -5.06 -8.45
N PRO A 13 -2.34 -5.39 -9.12
CA PRO A 13 -2.34 -6.09 -10.40
C PRO A 13 -2.05 -5.14 -11.57
N THR A 14 -0.88 -4.49 -11.55
CA THR A 14 -0.44 -3.47 -12.53
C THR A 14 0.56 -4.00 -13.54
N GLY A 15 0.53 -5.29 -13.80
CA GLY A 15 1.36 -6.02 -14.74
C GLY A 15 2.07 -7.23 -14.10
N PRO A 16 2.96 -7.89 -14.84
CA PRO A 16 3.57 -9.15 -14.41
C PRO A 16 4.35 -8.98 -13.11
N LEU A 17 4.35 -10.04 -12.31
CA LEU A 17 5.14 -10.14 -11.10
C LEU A 17 6.64 -10.08 -11.46
N HIS A 18 7.45 -9.43 -10.65
CA HIS A 18 8.89 -9.37 -10.83
C HIS A 18 9.64 -9.88 -9.60
N ILE A 19 10.93 -10.16 -9.75
CA ILE A 19 11.77 -10.76 -8.71
C ILE A 19 11.67 -10.06 -7.34
N GLY A 20 11.48 -8.74 -7.30
CA GLY A 20 11.28 -7.99 -6.06
C GLY A 20 9.97 -8.36 -5.34
N GLY A 21 8.89 -8.54 -6.10
CA GLY A 21 7.61 -9.02 -5.56
C GLY A 21 7.71 -10.48 -5.12
N VAL A 22 8.31 -11.33 -5.95
CA VAL A 22 8.58 -12.75 -5.63
C VAL A 22 9.35 -12.89 -4.33
N ARG A 23 10.44 -12.13 -4.16
CA ARG A 23 11.21 -12.15 -2.91
C ARG A 23 10.36 -11.77 -1.70
N THR A 24 9.54 -10.73 -1.83
CA THR A 24 8.65 -10.32 -0.74
C THR A 24 7.64 -11.42 -0.40
N ALA A 25 7.04 -12.07 -1.41
CA ALA A 25 6.14 -13.21 -1.21
C ALA A 25 6.87 -14.37 -0.52
N LEU A 26 8.08 -14.71 -0.97
CA LEU A 26 8.90 -15.79 -0.39
C LEU A 26 9.22 -15.53 1.09
N PHE A 27 9.62 -14.31 1.47
CA PHE A 27 9.88 -13.98 2.88
C PHE A 27 8.62 -14.14 3.75
N ASN A 28 7.46 -13.67 3.26
CA ASN A 28 6.19 -13.86 3.95
C ASN A 28 5.84 -15.35 4.10
N TYR A 29 5.96 -16.12 3.02
CA TYR A 29 5.72 -17.56 3.03
C TYR A 29 6.62 -18.30 4.03
N LEU A 30 7.94 -18.08 3.98
CA LEU A 30 8.89 -18.73 4.86
C LEU A 30 8.68 -18.34 6.32
N PHE A 31 8.34 -17.06 6.58
CA PHE A 31 8.03 -16.60 7.92
C PHE A 31 6.78 -17.30 8.48
N ALA A 32 5.70 -17.37 7.70
CA ALA A 32 4.50 -18.11 8.09
C ALA A 32 4.82 -19.58 8.38
N LYS A 33 5.51 -20.26 7.48
CA LYS A 33 5.86 -21.69 7.65
C LYS A 33 6.74 -21.93 8.87
N LYS A 34 7.74 -21.08 9.13
CA LYS A 34 8.60 -21.15 10.31
C LYS A 34 7.84 -21.08 11.62
N HIS A 35 6.78 -20.29 11.66
CA HIS A 35 5.98 -20.03 12.88
C HIS A 35 4.68 -20.83 12.94
N GLY A 36 4.43 -21.75 12.00
CA GLY A 36 3.16 -22.48 11.93
C GLY A 36 1.94 -21.56 11.70
N GLY A 37 2.17 -20.44 11.02
CA GLY A 37 1.18 -19.41 10.76
C GLY A 37 0.56 -19.51 9.37
N THR A 38 -0.17 -18.47 8.97
CA THR A 38 -0.88 -18.36 7.70
C THR A 38 -0.22 -17.34 6.78
N PHE A 39 0.03 -17.73 5.54
CA PHE A 39 0.40 -16.84 4.44
C PHE A 39 -0.79 -16.65 3.52
N TYR A 40 -1.24 -15.40 3.32
CA TYR A 40 -2.36 -15.11 2.43
C TYR A 40 -2.01 -14.10 1.33
N LEU A 41 -2.76 -14.16 0.23
CA LEU A 41 -2.65 -13.23 -0.89
C LEU A 41 -3.86 -12.29 -0.89
N ARG A 42 -3.62 -10.99 -0.90
CA ARG A 42 -4.62 -9.94 -1.09
C ARG A 42 -4.28 -9.11 -2.31
N ILE A 43 -5.23 -8.93 -3.22
CA ILE A 43 -5.06 -8.09 -4.41
C ILE A 43 -5.44 -6.65 -4.06
N GLU A 44 -4.46 -5.74 -4.20
CA GLU A 44 -4.64 -4.31 -3.92
C GLU A 44 -4.90 -3.55 -5.22
N ASP A 45 -6.16 -3.59 -5.66
CA ASP A 45 -6.68 -3.04 -6.91
C ASP A 45 -7.52 -1.76 -6.72
N THR A 46 -7.22 -0.96 -5.69
CA THR A 46 -7.93 0.31 -5.43
C THR A 46 -7.71 1.37 -6.52
N ASP A 47 -6.66 1.24 -7.33
CA ASP A 47 -6.38 2.08 -8.49
C ASP A 47 -6.73 1.33 -9.78
N GLN A 48 -8.02 1.42 -10.16
CA GLN A 48 -8.56 0.75 -11.35
C GLN A 48 -7.98 1.29 -12.67
N ASN A 49 -7.42 2.51 -12.69
CA ASN A 49 -6.80 3.07 -13.89
C ASN A 49 -5.49 2.36 -14.26
N ARG A 50 -4.85 1.69 -13.32
CA ARG A 50 -3.60 0.93 -13.53
C ARG A 50 -3.82 -0.58 -13.60
N PHE A 51 -5.06 -1.04 -13.55
CA PHE A 51 -5.38 -2.45 -13.68
C PHE A 51 -4.93 -2.99 -15.05
N VAL A 52 -4.26 -4.13 -15.05
CA VAL A 52 -3.83 -4.84 -16.26
C VAL A 52 -4.52 -6.19 -16.29
N PRO A 53 -5.36 -6.46 -17.31
CA PRO A 53 -6.00 -7.77 -17.47
C PRO A 53 -4.99 -8.91 -17.48
N GLY A 54 -5.30 -10.02 -16.80
CA GLY A 54 -4.41 -11.18 -16.68
C GLY A 54 -3.29 -11.05 -15.64
N ALA A 55 -3.09 -9.87 -15.04
CA ALA A 55 -2.02 -9.69 -14.05
C ALA A 55 -2.29 -10.43 -12.74
N GLU A 56 -3.54 -10.58 -12.37
CA GLU A 56 -3.94 -11.31 -11.16
C GLU A 56 -3.70 -12.81 -11.32
N GLU A 57 -4.15 -13.38 -12.43
CA GLU A 57 -3.93 -14.77 -12.79
C GLU A 57 -2.44 -15.08 -12.86
N TYR A 58 -1.67 -14.21 -13.50
CA TYR A 58 -0.21 -14.32 -13.58
C TYR A 58 0.46 -14.33 -12.19
N ILE A 59 -0.01 -13.50 -11.24
CA ILE A 59 0.50 -13.50 -9.87
C ILE A 59 0.22 -14.86 -9.20
N MET A 60 -0.99 -15.39 -9.32
CA MET A 60 -1.39 -16.66 -8.73
C MET A 60 -0.60 -17.83 -9.31
N GLU A 61 -0.51 -17.93 -10.63
CA GLU A 61 0.28 -18.94 -11.33
C GLU A 61 1.77 -18.89 -10.95
N SER A 62 2.33 -17.67 -10.84
CA SER A 62 3.73 -17.49 -10.44
C SER A 62 4.00 -18.02 -9.04
N LEU A 63 3.10 -17.76 -8.07
CA LEU A 63 3.24 -18.27 -6.71
C LEU A 63 3.08 -19.79 -6.65
N GLU A 64 2.18 -20.36 -7.43
CA GLU A 64 1.98 -21.80 -7.55
C GLU A 64 3.20 -22.48 -8.16
N TRP A 65 3.70 -21.94 -9.27
CA TRP A 65 4.90 -22.45 -9.97
C TRP A 65 6.14 -22.45 -9.07
N LEU A 66 6.28 -21.43 -8.20
CA LEU A 66 7.36 -21.35 -7.21
C LEU A 66 7.18 -22.31 -6.01
N GLY A 67 6.04 -22.97 -5.87
CA GLY A 67 5.73 -23.80 -4.71
C GLY A 67 5.48 -23.00 -3.42
N ILE A 68 5.12 -21.72 -3.54
CA ILE A 68 4.78 -20.81 -2.43
C ILE A 68 3.33 -20.33 -2.51
N ALA A 69 2.42 -21.21 -2.92
CA ALA A 69 1.00 -20.91 -2.99
C ALA A 69 0.45 -20.43 -1.63
N PRO A 70 -0.43 -19.40 -1.62
CA PRO A 70 -1.01 -18.89 -0.38
C PRO A 70 -1.95 -19.92 0.27
N ASP A 71 -2.04 -19.87 1.59
CA ASP A 71 -2.98 -20.67 2.38
C ASP A 71 -4.41 -20.15 2.22
N GLU A 72 -4.58 -18.82 2.03
CA GLU A 72 -5.85 -18.12 1.83
C GLU A 72 -5.72 -17.10 0.69
N THR A 73 -6.71 -17.07 -0.20
CA THR A 73 -6.83 -16.12 -1.31
C THR A 73 -8.21 -16.21 -1.93
N ILE A 74 -8.44 -15.51 -3.05
CA ILE A 74 -9.65 -15.56 -3.85
C ILE A 74 -9.96 -17.02 -4.23
N GLY A 75 -11.16 -17.48 -3.93
CA GLY A 75 -11.59 -18.87 -4.19
C GLY A 75 -10.99 -19.94 -3.27
N LYS A 76 -10.21 -19.53 -2.26
CA LYS A 76 -9.58 -20.48 -1.33
C LYS A 76 -9.57 -19.94 0.10
N ASN A 77 -10.24 -20.65 1.04
CA ASN A 77 -10.32 -20.30 2.47
C ASN A 77 -10.75 -18.84 2.74
N GLU A 78 -11.90 -18.44 2.25
CA GLU A 78 -12.38 -17.06 2.27
C GLU A 78 -12.91 -16.57 3.64
N LYS A 79 -12.40 -17.09 4.74
CA LYS A 79 -12.81 -16.68 6.10
C LYS A 79 -12.73 -15.17 6.32
N PHE A 80 -11.72 -14.51 5.75
CA PHE A 80 -11.49 -13.07 5.85
C PHE A 80 -11.75 -12.32 4.54
N GLY A 81 -12.32 -13.02 3.54
CA GLY A 81 -12.61 -12.44 2.22
C GLY A 81 -13.63 -11.30 2.26
N PRO A 82 -13.86 -10.67 1.10
CA PRO A 82 -13.15 -10.86 -0.18
C PRO A 82 -11.66 -10.47 -0.11
N TYR A 83 -10.83 -11.10 -0.94
CA TYR A 83 -9.38 -10.81 -1.00
C TYR A 83 -9.00 -9.82 -2.12
N ARG A 84 -9.98 -9.22 -2.82
CA ARG A 84 -9.81 -8.04 -3.69
C ARG A 84 -10.28 -6.80 -2.97
N GLN A 85 -9.47 -5.75 -2.96
CA GLN A 85 -9.83 -4.49 -2.28
C GLN A 85 -11.01 -3.79 -2.95
N SER A 86 -11.15 -3.87 -4.28
CA SER A 86 -12.30 -3.32 -5.00
C SER A 86 -13.64 -3.90 -4.55
N GLU A 87 -13.68 -5.17 -4.16
CA GLU A 87 -14.88 -5.85 -3.64
C GLU A 87 -15.21 -5.43 -2.19
N ARG A 88 -14.28 -4.80 -1.48
CA ARG A 88 -14.40 -4.33 -0.10
C ARG A 88 -14.73 -2.83 0.01
N LYS A 89 -14.97 -2.14 -1.09
CA LYS A 89 -15.22 -0.69 -1.16
C LYS A 89 -16.22 -0.20 -0.10
N HIS A 90 -17.28 -0.95 0.14
CA HIS A 90 -18.33 -0.62 1.10
C HIS A 90 -17.85 -0.50 2.56
N LEU A 91 -16.73 -1.14 2.90
CA LEU A 91 -16.16 -1.12 4.25
C LEU A 91 -15.39 0.18 4.53
N TYR A 92 -14.69 0.72 3.54
CA TYR A 92 -13.69 1.77 3.80
C TYR A 92 -14.28 3.12 4.20
N LYS A 93 -15.48 3.45 3.66
CA LYS A 93 -16.12 4.73 3.97
C LYS A 93 -16.45 4.86 5.46
N GLN A 94 -16.95 3.80 6.09
CA GLN A 94 -17.26 3.81 7.52
C GLN A 94 -16.02 4.07 8.39
N TYR A 95 -14.85 3.54 8.00
CA TYR A 95 -13.60 3.79 8.73
C TYR A 95 -13.08 5.21 8.51
N ALA A 96 -13.25 5.76 7.31
CA ALA A 96 -12.96 7.18 7.07
C ALA A 96 -13.85 8.08 7.94
N ASP A 97 -15.16 7.76 8.06
CA ASP A 97 -16.11 8.49 8.90
C ASP A 97 -15.80 8.37 10.40
N LEU A 98 -15.30 7.20 10.85
CA LEU A 98 -14.81 7.04 12.23
C LEU A 98 -13.63 7.97 12.53
N LEU A 99 -12.71 8.13 11.60
CA LEU A 99 -11.59 9.09 11.75
C LEU A 99 -12.07 10.54 11.77
N ILE A 100 -13.07 10.90 10.98
CA ILE A 100 -13.71 12.23 11.05
C ILE A 100 -14.35 12.45 12.42
N SER A 101 -15.18 11.50 12.87
CA SER A 101 -15.93 11.63 14.13
C SER A 101 -15.01 11.68 15.36
N SER A 102 -13.86 11.02 15.30
CA SER A 102 -12.83 11.06 16.35
C SER A 102 -11.89 12.28 16.26
N GLY A 103 -12.05 13.14 15.25
CA GLY A 103 -11.20 14.32 15.02
C GLY A 103 -9.81 14.01 14.47
N ASN A 104 -9.56 12.76 14.03
CA ASN A 104 -8.29 12.32 13.44
C ASN A 104 -8.24 12.49 11.91
N ALA A 105 -9.33 12.91 11.27
CA ALA A 105 -9.40 13.24 9.87
C ALA A 105 -10.34 14.41 9.63
N TYR A 106 -10.31 14.98 8.44
CA TYR A 106 -11.14 16.10 8.04
C TYR A 106 -11.44 16.08 6.54
N TYR A 107 -12.50 16.78 6.14
CA TYR A 107 -12.85 16.97 4.72
C TYR A 107 -12.00 18.10 4.15
N ALA A 108 -11.50 17.92 2.94
CA ALA A 108 -10.81 18.92 2.14
C ALA A 108 -11.50 19.05 0.78
N PHE A 109 -11.82 20.28 0.40
CA PHE A 109 -12.59 20.63 -0.81
C PHE A 109 -11.72 21.32 -1.86
N ASP A 110 -10.40 21.41 -1.61
CA ASP A 110 -9.48 22.03 -2.58
C ASP A 110 -9.53 21.31 -3.93
N THR A 111 -9.69 22.08 -5.00
CA THR A 111 -9.62 21.52 -6.36
C THR A 111 -8.17 21.23 -6.77
N ALA A 112 -8.01 20.41 -7.82
CA ALA A 112 -6.69 20.10 -8.35
C ALA A 112 -5.96 21.36 -8.83
N GLU A 113 -6.70 22.31 -9.43
CA GLU A 113 -6.20 23.60 -9.92
C GLU A 113 -5.71 24.49 -8.77
N ALA A 114 -6.48 24.56 -7.67
CA ALA A 114 -6.09 25.33 -6.49
C ALA A 114 -4.82 24.77 -5.85
N LEU A 115 -4.72 23.45 -5.72
CA LEU A 115 -3.52 22.77 -5.20
C LEU A 115 -2.31 22.97 -6.12
N ASP A 116 -2.51 22.98 -7.44
CA ASP A 116 -1.44 23.24 -8.41
C ASP A 116 -0.93 24.68 -8.31
N ALA A 117 -1.84 25.65 -8.13
CA ALA A 117 -1.47 27.04 -7.88
C ALA A 117 -0.62 27.19 -6.62
N HIS A 118 -0.98 26.52 -5.52
CA HIS A 118 -0.18 26.51 -4.29
C HIS A 118 1.20 25.86 -4.50
N ARG A 119 1.30 24.78 -5.29
CA ARG A 119 2.60 24.15 -5.62
C ARG A 119 3.49 25.11 -6.38
N LYS A 120 2.97 25.75 -7.43
CA LYS A 120 3.72 26.72 -8.26
C LYS A 120 4.19 27.93 -7.44
N GLN A 121 3.34 28.44 -6.56
CA GLN A 121 3.73 29.54 -5.68
C GLN A 121 4.91 29.15 -4.77
N HIS A 122 4.84 27.99 -4.11
CA HIS A 122 5.92 27.52 -3.23
C HIS A 122 7.21 27.25 -4.02
N GLU A 123 7.11 26.66 -5.21
CA GLU A 123 8.25 26.41 -6.09
C GLU A 123 8.94 27.72 -6.50
N ALA A 124 8.17 28.77 -6.80
CA ALA A 124 8.71 30.09 -7.09
C ALA A 124 9.47 30.70 -5.91
N GLU A 125 9.11 30.30 -4.67
CA GLU A 125 9.82 30.69 -3.45
C GLU A 125 10.98 29.73 -3.07
N GLY A 126 11.29 28.75 -3.92
CA GLY A 126 12.30 27.71 -3.64
C GLY A 126 11.89 26.71 -2.55
N LYS A 127 10.59 26.55 -2.29
CA LYS A 127 10.04 25.66 -1.27
C LYS A 127 9.22 24.54 -1.92
N THR A 128 9.03 23.45 -1.19
CA THR A 128 8.10 22.39 -1.58
C THR A 128 6.77 22.57 -0.85
N PHE A 129 5.66 22.58 -1.59
CA PHE A 129 4.34 22.56 -0.97
C PHE A 129 4.06 21.19 -0.35
N ILE A 130 3.79 21.16 0.94
CA ILE A 130 3.36 19.98 1.70
C ILE A 130 2.02 20.31 2.33
N TYR A 131 1.00 19.51 2.05
CA TYR A 131 -0.31 19.67 2.68
C TYR A 131 -0.26 19.12 4.11
N ASN A 132 -0.12 20.01 5.11
CA ASN A 132 0.11 19.62 6.51
C ASN A 132 -0.40 20.69 7.51
N HIS A 133 -0.02 20.56 8.78
CA HIS A 133 -0.41 21.47 9.85
C HIS A 133 -0.10 22.95 9.61
N HIS A 134 0.89 23.29 8.77
CA HIS A 134 1.21 24.70 8.48
C HIS A 134 0.18 25.41 7.58
N ASN A 135 -0.55 24.64 6.80
CA ASN A 135 -1.46 25.19 5.78
C ASN A 135 -2.90 24.65 5.82
N ARG A 136 -3.19 23.50 6.44
CA ARG A 136 -4.53 22.90 6.46
C ARG A 136 -5.62 23.83 7.00
N GLU A 137 -5.28 24.83 7.85
CA GLU A 137 -6.20 25.85 8.34
C GLU A 137 -6.24 27.12 7.48
N LYS A 138 -5.52 27.13 6.35
CA LYS A 138 -5.51 28.21 5.34
C LYS A 138 -6.07 27.73 4.00
N LEU A 139 -6.34 26.45 3.89
CA LEU A 139 -6.87 25.77 2.73
C LEU A 139 -8.37 25.54 2.87
N ASP A 140 -9.03 25.10 1.80
CA ASP A 140 -10.47 24.87 1.79
C ASP A 140 -10.84 23.56 2.49
N THR A 141 -10.95 23.61 3.81
CA THR A 141 -11.15 22.41 4.64
C THR A 141 -12.29 22.59 5.63
N SER A 142 -12.83 21.47 6.11
CA SER A 142 -13.81 21.46 7.22
C SER A 142 -13.25 21.94 8.56
N LEU A 143 -11.95 22.22 8.65
CA LEU A 143 -11.33 22.75 9.86
C LEU A 143 -11.57 24.26 10.02
N VAL A 144 -11.88 24.96 8.92
CA VAL A 144 -12.04 26.43 8.87
C VAL A 144 -13.47 26.88 8.63
N ILE A 145 -14.39 25.96 8.40
CA ILE A 145 -15.84 26.24 8.23
C ILE A 145 -16.65 25.53 9.30
N SER A 146 -17.88 25.95 9.51
CA SER A 146 -18.77 25.32 10.50
C SER A 146 -19.19 23.90 10.08
N ALA A 147 -19.53 23.05 11.04
CA ALA A 147 -20.05 21.71 10.77
C ALA A 147 -21.31 21.74 9.88
N SER A 148 -22.19 22.75 10.06
CA SER A 148 -23.39 22.92 9.23
C SER A 148 -23.03 23.31 7.79
N ALA A 149 -22.02 24.16 7.58
CA ALA A 149 -21.54 24.51 6.24
C ALA A 149 -20.89 23.29 5.56
N THR A 150 -20.08 22.50 6.27
CA THR A 150 -19.51 21.25 5.79
C THR A 150 -20.61 20.28 5.35
N ALA A 151 -21.61 20.04 6.21
CA ALA A 151 -22.72 19.14 5.91
C ALA A 151 -23.52 19.61 4.68
N LYS A 152 -23.73 20.92 4.54
CA LYS A 152 -24.41 21.48 3.36
C LYS A 152 -23.62 21.22 2.07
N ARG A 153 -22.32 21.52 2.04
CA ARG A 153 -21.46 21.29 0.85
C ARG A 153 -21.50 19.81 0.42
N ILE A 154 -21.38 18.89 1.37
CA ILE A 154 -21.47 17.45 1.10
C ILE A 154 -22.86 17.08 0.55
N ALA A 155 -23.95 17.60 1.14
CA ALA A 155 -25.33 17.35 0.70
C ALA A 155 -25.61 17.93 -0.69
N ASP A 156 -25.00 19.06 -1.03
CA ASP A 156 -25.10 19.70 -2.35
C ASP A 156 -24.26 18.95 -3.43
N GLY A 157 -23.55 17.88 -3.04
CA GLY A 157 -22.78 17.01 -3.96
C GLY A 157 -21.40 17.58 -4.35
N GLU A 158 -20.86 18.52 -3.55
CA GLU A 158 -19.53 19.05 -3.82
C GLU A 158 -18.45 17.97 -3.63
N ASP A 159 -17.49 17.92 -4.54
CA ASP A 159 -16.36 16.98 -4.46
C ASP A 159 -15.47 17.27 -3.26
N TYR A 160 -15.12 16.23 -2.54
CA TYR A 160 -14.20 16.32 -1.42
C TYR A 160 -13.29 15.09 -1.33
N VAL A 161 -12.20 15.24 -0.61
CA VAL A 161 -11.39 14.13 -0.13
C VAL A 161 -11.35 14.14 1.40
N ILE A 162 -11.09 12.97 2.01
CA ILE A 162 -10.85 12.89 3.45
C ILE A 162 -9.34 12.76 3.66
N ARG A 163 -8.78 13.66 4.48
CA ARG A 163 -7.36 13.67 4.83
C ARG A 163 -7.15 13.28 6.28
N PHE A 164 -6.06 12.55 6.54
CA PHE A 164 -5.61 12.30 7.89
C PHE A 164 -5.13 13.60 8.52
N LYS A 165 -5.50 13.85 9.77
CA LYS A 165 -5.02 14.98 10.55
C LYS A 165 -3.78 14.58 11.31
N THR A 166 -2.62 14.75 10.71
CA THR A 166 -1.34 14.39 11.32
C THR A 166 -1.11 15.18 12.62
N PRO A 167 -0.74 14.50 13.73
CA PRO A 167 -0.34 15.17 14.97
C PRO A 167 0.83 16.13 14.75
N VAL A 168 0.95 17.14 15.61
CA VAL A 168 2.00 18.16 15.54
C VAL A 168 2.98 17.96 16.69
N ASP A 169 4.24 18.31 16.46
CA ASP A 169 5.31 18.36 17.48
C ASP A 169 5.54 17.04 18.22
N GLU A 170 5.47 15.91 17.48
CA GLU A 170 5.72 14.58 18.02
C GLU A 170 6.85 13.90 17.26
N THR A 171 7.79 13.28 17.99
CA THR A 171 8.78 12.34 17.43
C THR A 171 8.27 10.91 17.62
N LEU A 172 8.02 10.21 16.53
CA LEU A 172 7.63 8.80 16.54
C LEU A 172 8.87 7.93 16.62
N HIS A 173 8.97 7.10 17.66
CA HIS A 173 9.98 6.06 17.81
C HIS A 173 9.37 4.71 17.43
N LEU A 174 9.66 4.23 16.25
CA LEU A 174 9.05 3.03 15.68
C LEU A 174 10.09 1.91 15.60
N GLN A 175 9.66 0.68 15.93
CA GLN A 175 10.49 -0.51 15.81
C GLN A 175 10.21 -1.24 14.50
N ASP A 176 11.26 -1.55 13.77
CA ASP A 176 11.23 -2.40 12.59
C ASP A 176 12.11 -3.63 12.85
N ILE A 177 11.61 -4.83 12.52
CA ILE A 177 12.31 -6.09 12.80
C ILE A 177 13.68 -6.15 12.12
N ILE A 178 13.81 -5.53 10.94
CA ILE A 178 15.05 -5.56 10.13
C ILE A 178 15.90 -4.31 10.34
N ARG A 179 15.25 -3.13 10.43
CA ARG A 179 15.92 -1.83 10.50
C ARG A 179 16.23 -1.37 11.92
N GLY A 180 15.67 -2.03 12.93
CA GLY A 180 15.73 -1.58 14.31
C GLY A 180 14.86 -0.35 14.57
N GLU A 181 15.32 0.54 15.44
CA GLU A 181 14.60 1.79 15.75
C GLU A 181 14.69 2.77 14.57
N VAL A 182 13.53 3.28 14.14
CA VAL A 182 13.40 4.32 13.12
C VAL A 182 12.62 5.49 13.70
N LYS A 183 13.12 6.70 13.50
CA LYS A 183 12.53 7.95 14.03
C LYS A 183 11.91 8.78 12.93
N PHE A 184 10.73 9.33 13.20
CA PHE A 184 10.04 10.22 12.29
C PHE A 184 9.47 11.43 13.04
N GLU A 185 9.73 12.63 12.51
CA GLU A 185 9.14 13.87 13.01
C GLU A 185 7.80 14.09 12.34
N THR A 186 6.71 14.21 13.12
CA THR A 186 5.36 14.38 12.56
C THR A 186 5.21 15.70 11.81
N ASN A 187 5.98 16.71 12.15
CA ASN A 187 5.98 18.01 11.45
C ASN A 187 6.47 17.92 9.99
N LEU A 188 7.17 16.85 9.62
CA LEU A 188 7.64 16.60 8.27
C LEU A 188 6.64 15.76 7.45
N LEU A 189 5.61 15.23 8.10
CA LEU A 189 4.61 14.41 7.43
C LEU A 189 3.52 15.30 6.81
N ASP A 190 2.97 14.83 5.71
CA ASP A 190 1.80 15.43 5.08
C ASP A 190 0.49 14.81 5.59
N ASP A 191 -0.59 15.58 5.52
CA ASP A 191 -1.95 15.11 5.79
C ASP A 191 -2.43 14.32 4.55
N LYS A 192 -2.06 13.04 4.49
CA LYS A 192 -2.36 12.16 3.36
C LYS A 192 -3.85 12.03 3.11
N VAL A 193 -4.23 12.02 1.84
CA VAL A 193 -5.59 11.62 1.44
C VAL A 193 -5.80 10.16 1.82
N LEU A 194 -6.87 9.90 2.54
CA LEU A 194 -7.30 8.56 2.94
C LEU A 194 -8.45 8.05 2.07
N PHE A 195 -9.37 8.94 1.69
CA PHE A 195 -10.55 8.62 0.90
C PHE A 195 -10.74 9.66 -0.20
N LYS A 196 -10.91 9.19 -1.44
CA LYS A 196 -10.96 10.00 -2.65
C LYS A 196 -12.38 10.44 -2.99
N SER A 197 -12.53 11.47 -3.82
CA SER A 197 -13.83 11.96 -4.32
C SER A 197 -14.58 10.92 -5.16
N ASP A 198 -13.87 10.00 -5.84
CA ASP A 198 -14.47 8.89 -6.58
C ASP A 198 -15.10 7.80 -5.67
N GLY A 199 -15.05 7.99 -4.36
CA GLY A 199 -15.58 7.04 -3.38
C GLY A 199 -14.69 5.82 -3.14
N MET A 200 -13.41 5.88 -3.55
CA MET A 200 -12.42 4.84 -3.28
C MET A 200 -11.45 5.26 -2.19
N PRO A 201 -10.99 4.33 -1.33
CA PRO A 201 -9.90 4.62 -0.40
C PRO A 201 -8.60 4.81 -1.17
N THR A 202 -7.65 5.48 -0.53
CA THR A 202 -6.26 5.34 -0.95
C THR A 202 -5.65 4.06 -0.37
N TYR A 203 -4.50 3.68 -0.92
CA TYR A 203 -3.69 2.57 -0.39
C TYR A 203 -3.56 2.61 1.14
N HIS A 204 -3.31 3.79 1.70
CA HIS A 204 -3.05 3.92 3.14
C HIS A 204 -4.24 3.47 4.00
N LEU A 205 -5.45 3.92 3.70
CA LEU A 205 -6.63 3.53 4.46
C LEU A 205 -6.99 2.06 4.20
N ALA A 206 -7.03 1.65 2.93
CA ALA A 206 -7.41 0.29 2.56
C ALA A 206 -6.46 -0.75 3.21
N ASN A 207 -5.15 -0.51 3.15
CA ASN A 207 -4.15 -1.40 3.72
C ASN A 207 -4.34 -1.60 5.22
N ILE A 208 -4.54 -0.50 5.99
CA ILE A 208 -4.69 -0.56 7.45
C ILE A 208 -5.99 -1.27 7.85
N VAL A 209 -7.09 -0.92 7.20
CA VAL A 209 -8.40 -1.52 7.48
C VAL A 209 -8.36 -3.03 7.20
N ASP A 210 -7.81 -3.42 6.04
CA ASP A 210 -7.76 -4.82 5.68
C ASP A 210 -6.77 -5.62 6.52
N ASP A 211 -5.60 -5.07 6.84
CA ASP A 211 -4.64 -5.73 7.73
C ASP A 211 -5.26 -5.97 9.11
N HIS A 212 -6.04 -5.01 9.63
CA HIS A 212 -6.77 -5.18 10.89
C HIS A 212 -7.87 -6.25 10.78
N LEU A 213 -8.75 -6.16 9.78
CA LEU A 213 -9.89 -7.07 9.61
C LEU A 213 -9.45 -8.50 9.26
N MET A 214 -8.30 -8.65 8.60
CA MET A 214 -7.70 -9.94 8.24
C MET A 214 -6.74 -10.46 9.31
N GLU A 215 -6.66 -9.77 10.47
CA GLU A 215 -5.83 -10.16 11.62
C GLU A 215 -4.35 -10.30 11.28
N THR A 216 -3.81 -9.44 10.41
CA THR A 216 -2.39 -9.41 10.06
C THR A 216 -1.55 -9.11 11.30
N THR A 217 -0.59 -9.98 11.59
CA THR A 217 0.30 -9.82 12.75
C THR A 217 1.65 -9.21 12.40
N HIS A 218 2.13 -9.45 11.17
CA HIS A 218 3.41 -8.94 10.69
C HIS A 218 3.27 -8.42 9.27
N VAL A 219 3.80 -7.24 9.01
CA VAL A 219 3.82 -6.59 7.70
C VAL A 219 5.25 -6.64 7.16
N ILE A 220 5.53 -7.67 6.33
CA ILE A 220 6.81 -7.85 5.67
C ILE A 220 6.68 -7.32 4.24
N ARG A 221 7.43 -6.24 3.91
CA ARG A 221 7.34 -5.56 2.60
C ARG A 221 8.66 -4.89 2.20
N GLY A 222 8.78 -4.38 0.99
CA GLY A 222 9.97 -3.66 0.54
C GLY A 222 10.19 -2.33 1.26
N GLU A 223 11.43 -1.90 1.42
CA GLU A 223 11.79 -0.66 2.12
C GLU A 223 11.33 0.61 1.42
N GLU A 224 10.90 0.54 0.16
CA GLU A 224 10.24 1.65 -0.52
C GLU A 224 8.96 2.11 0.19
N TRP A 225 8.40 1.26 1.04
CA TRP A 225 7.22 1.54 1.87
C TRP A 225 7.56 2.03 3.28
N LEU A 226 8.84 2.09 3.65
CA LEU A 226 9.27 2.60 4.96
C LEU A 226 8.75 4.02 5.25
N PRO A 227 8.74 4.97 4.28
CA PRO A 227 8.17 6.29 4.49
C PRO A 227 6.67 6.31 4.81
N SER A 228 5.95 5.23 4.54
CA SER A 228 4.52 5.09 4.90
C SER A 228 4.30 4.56 6.32
N MET A 229 5.32 4.02 6.95
CA MET A 229 5.22 3.40 8.29
C MET A 229 4.69 4.38 9.34
N PRO A 230 5.17 5.64 9.44
CA PRO A 230 4.66 6.57 10.45
C PRO A 230 3.17 6.84 10.29
N LEU A 231 2.67 7.07 9.07
CA LEU A 231 1.23 7.26 8.83
C LEU A 231 0.44 6.00 9.22
N HIS A 232 0.95 4.81 8.86
CA HIS A 232 0.25 3.55 9.18
C HIS A 232 0.14 3.36 10.70
N VAL A 233 1.21 3.58 11.45
CA VAL A 233 1.18 3.48 12.92
C VAL A 233 0.25 4.54 13.52
N LEU A 234 0.25 5.77 13.00
CA LEU A 234 -0.67 6.81 13.43
C LEU A 234 -2.14 6.45 13.15
N LEU A 235 -2.43 5.79 12.03
CA LEU A 235 -3.78 5.29 11.72
C LEU A 235 -4.21 4.19 12.70
N TYR A 236 -3.36 3.19 12.99
CA TYR A 236 -3.65 2.19 14.02
C TYR A 236 -3.95 2.85 15.36
N ARG A 237 -3.13 3.84 15.76
CA ARG A 237 -3.34 4.61 16.99
C ARG A 237 -4.67 5.37 16.99
N ALA A 238 -5.02 6.02 15.87
CA ALA A 238 -6.25 6.79 15.73
C ALA A 238 -7.51 5.92 15.80
N PHE A 239 -7.43 4.67 15.35
CA PHE A 239 -8.48 3.67 15.49
C PHE A 239 -8.50 2.98 16.87
N GLY A 240 -7.48 3.17 17.70
CA GLY A 240 -7.33 2.42 18.96
C GLY A 240 -6.98 0.95 18.73
N TRP A 241 -6.39 0.61 17.58
CA TRP A 241 -6.00 -0.75 17.23
C TRP A 241 -4.53 -1.02 17.57
N GLU A 242 -4.23 -2.28 17.89
CA GLU A 242 -2.86 -2.75 17.98
C GLU A 242 -2.24 -2.84 16.57
N ALA A 243 -1.10 -2.19 16.38
CA ALA A 243 -0.38 -2.24 15.10
C ALA A 243 0.33 -3.60 14.94
N PRO A 244 0.42 -4.14 13.72
CA PRO A 244 1.26 -5.30 13.45
C PRO A 244 2.75 -4.94 13.61
N GLU A 245 3.59 -5.96 13.74
CA GLU A 245 5.04 -5.79 13.65
C GLU A 245 5.45 -5.51 12.21
N PHE A 246 6.40 -4.59 11.99
CA PHE A 246 6.86 -4.20 10.66
C PHE A 246 8.26 -4.76 10.35
N ALA A 247 8.46 -5.20 9.12
CA ALA A 247 9.74 -5.65 8.60
C ALA A 247 9.93 -5.12 7.17
N HIS A 248 10.85 -4.17 6.99
CA HIS A 248 11.13 -3.56 5.70
C HIS A 248 12.40 -4.17 5.07
N LEU A 249 12.18 -5.00 4.05
CA LEU A 249 13.23 -5.68 3.29
C LEU A 249 14.03 -4.67 2.44
N PRO A 250 15.38 -4.75 2.39
CA PRO A 250 16.17 -3.89 1.54
C PRO A 250 15.82 -4.05 0.06
N LEU A 251 16.05 -3.01 -0.74
CA LEU A 251 15.82 -3.07 -2.18
C LEU A 251 16.76 -4.10 -2.86
N ILE A 252 16.26 -4.73 -3.93
CA ILE A 252 17.14 -5.36 -4.91
C ILE A 252 17.67 -4.24 -5.79
N LEU A 253 18.99 -4.05 -5.77
CA LEU A 253 19.63 -3.01 -6.52
C LEU A 253 19.96 -3.47 -7.95
N LYS A 254 20.13 -2.52 -8.86
CA LYS A 254 20.60 -2.80 -10.21
C LYS A 254 22.03 -3.35 -10.16
N PRO A 255 22.36 -4.34 -11.01
CA PRO A 255 23.73 -4.86 -11.09
C PRO A 255 24.71 -3.83 -11.66
N ILE A 256 24.22 -2.89 -12.47
CA ILE A 256 25.00 -1.80 -13.07
C ILE A 256 24.23 -0.49 -12.86
N GLY A 257 24.92 0.52 -12.33
CA GLY A 257 24.32 1.82 -11.98
C GLY A 257 23.74 1.85 -10.57
N ASN A 258 23.00 2.91 -10.25
CA ASN A 258 22.39 3.13 -8.95
C ASN A 258 20.88 2.93 -8.95
N GLY A 259 20.34 2.55 -7.81
CA GLY A 259 18.90 2.51 -7.54
C GLY A 259 18.26 1.12 -7.63
N LYS A 260 16.95 1.09 -7.43
CA LYS A 260 16.13 -0.12 -7.39
C LYS A 260 16.05 -0.79 -8.76
N LEU A 261 16.21 -2.11 -8.78
CA LEU A 261 15.92 -2.92 -9.98
C LEU A 261 14.43 -2.80 -10.32
N SER A 262 14.13 -2.48 -11.56
CA SER A 262 12.76 -2.31 -12.07
C SER A 262 12.46 -3.27 -13.21
N LYS A 263 11.17 -3.44 -13.54
CA LYS A 263 10.73 -4.25 -14.69
C LYS A 263 11.43 -3.85 -16.00
N ARG A 264 11.61 -2.54 -16.22
CA ARG A 264 12.27 -2.00 -17.42
C ARG A 264 13.77 -2.33 -17.51
N ASP A 265 14.39 -2.65 -16.39
CA ASP A 265 15.81 -3.04 -16.40
C ASP A 265 15.98 -4.48 -16.90
N GLY A 266 15.03 -5.37 -16.64
CA GLY A 266 15.00 -6.73 -17.19
C GLY A 266 14.95 -6.74 -18.72
N ASP A 267 14.05 -5.94 -19.30
CA ASP A 267 13.94 -5.81 -20.76
C ASP A 267 15.25 -5.30 -21.39
N LYS A 268 15.92 -4.31 -20.75
CA LYS A 268 17.20 -3.76 -21.24
C LYS A 268 18.37 -4.73 -21.10
N MET A 269 18.33 -5.64 -20.13
CA MET A 269 19.39 -6.60 -19.86
C MET A 269 19.16 -7.95 -20.56
N GLY A 270 18.07 -8.06 -21.34
CA GLY A 270 17.76 -9.23 -22.15
C GLY A 270 17.33 -10.45 -21.37
N PHE A 271 16.90 -10.29 -20.11
CA PHE A 271 16.29 -11.37 -19.36
C PHE A 271 14.92 -10.95 -18.79
N PRO A 272 13.94 -11.81 -18.87
CA PRO A 272 12.63 -11.55 -18.28
C PRO A 272 12.75 -11.55 -16.76
N VAL A 273 12.06 -10.59 -16.12
CA VAL A 273 12.17 -10.40 -14.68
C VAL A 273 11.48 -11.53 -13.90
N PHE A 274 10.56 -12.24 -14.50
CA PHE A 274 10.00 -13.53 -14.08
C PHE A 274 9.06 -14.08 -15.17
N PRO A 275 9.49 -14.89 -16.11
CA PRO A 275 8.61 -15.40 -17.17
C PRO A 275 8.05 -16.76 -16.80
N LEU A 276 6.74 -16.88 -16.86
CA LEU A 276 6.08 -18.18 -17.06
C LEU A 276 6.25 -18.65 -18.52
N GLU A 277 6.33 -17.68 -19.46
CA GLU A 277 6.60 -17.94 -20.88
C GLU A 277 7.80 -17.13 -21.36
N TRP A 278 8.64 -17.73 -22.19
CA TRP A 278 9.76 -17.07 -22.83
C TRP A 278 9.65 -17.19 -24.34
N LYS A 279 9.65 -16.06 -25.05
CA LYS A 279 9.75 -16.03 -26.52
C LYS A 279 11.21 -16.14 -26.93
N THR A 280 11.55 -17.16 -27.71
CA THR A 280 12.83 -17.32 -28.37
C THR A 280 12.63 -17.17 -29.89
N ASP A 281 13.72 -17.04 -30.66
CA ASP A 281 13.66 -17.05 -32.13
C ASP A 281 13.04 -18.32 -32.70
N GLU A 282 13.01 -19.41 -31.91
CA GLU A 282 12.44 -20.73 -32.26
C GLU A 282 10.95 -20.85 -31.90
N GLY A 283 10.36 -19.86 -31.24
CA GLY A 283 8.95 -19.85 -30.82
C GLY A 283 8.73 -19.54 -29.34
N ILE A 284 7.51 -19.80 -28.85
CA ILE A 284 7.16 -19.66 -27.45
C ILE A 284 7.50 -20.97 -26.74
N SER A 285 8.38 -20.93 -25.73
CA SER A 285 8.56 -22.04 -24.82
C SER A 285 7.91 -21.80 -23.48
N SER A 286 7.08 -22.73 -23.03
CA SER A 286 6.49 -22.73 -21.70
C SER A 286 7.56 -23.04 -20.66
N GLY A 287 7.81 -22.09 -19.76
CA GLY A 287 8.50 -22.26 -18.49
C GLY A 287 9.98 -22.71 -18.49
N TYR A 288 10.72 -22.18 -17.56
CA TYR A 288 12.12 -22.59 -17.31
C TYR A 288 12.29 -24.05 -16.89
N ARG A 289 11.27 -24.69 -16.31
CA ARG A 289 11.32 -26.11 -15.88
C ARG A 289 11.54 -27.06 -17.03
N GLU A 290 10.93 -26.81 -18.19
CA GLU A 290 11.07 -27.67 -19.37
C GLU A 290 12.44 -27.57 -20.05
N LYS A 291 13.19 -26.48 -19.77
CA LYS A 291 14.53 -26.23 -20.34
C LYS A 291 15.70 -26.57 -19.40
N GLY A 292 15.45 -27.12 -18.22
CA GLY A 292 16.52 -27.54 -17.30
C GLY A 292 17.34 -26.41 -16.69
N PHE A 293 16.77 -25.18 -16.59
CA PHE A 293 17.44 -24.04 -15.96
C PHE A 293 17.37 -24.06 -14.44
N PHE A 294 16.69 -25.03 -13.83
CA PHE A 294 16.71 -25.23 -12.39
C PHE A 294 17.53 -26.45 -12.05
N PRO A 295 18.49 -26.36 -11.13
CA PRO A 295 19.08 -27.53 -10.53
C PRO A 295 17.99 -28.34 -9.83
N GLU A 296 18.04 -29.65 -9.97
CA GLU A 296 17.20 -30.62 -9.27
C GLU A 296 17.29 -30.50 -7.76
#